data_b895fffb88cfdf3ed771c7528ab5cc76
#
_entry.id   b895fffb88cfdf3ed771c7528ab5cc76
#
_cell.length_a   1.000
_cell.length_b   1.000
_cell.length_c   1.000
_cell.angle_alpha   90.00
_cell.angle_beta   90.00
_cell.angle_gamma   90.00
#
_symmetry.space_group_name_H-M   'P 1'
#
loop_
_entity.id
_entity.type
_entity.pdbx_description
1 polymer ?
#
loop_
_entity_poly.entity_id
_entity_poly.type
_entity_poly.pdbx_seq_one_letter_code
_entity_poly.pdbx_strand_id
1 'polypeptide(L)'
;PRIVKEEFDLEITDLMVRRKKKLTDGRSKEYDAIAVAGECVFVDETKSTLDSEDVKDFIKDIQEFRSFFPEYEKNKIIGVLASLYVDENVIKYAERSGFLVLAVGDKLMEVMNTKGFKPKEW
;
A
#
# COMPACT_ATOMS: atom_id res chain seq x y z
N PRO A 1 10.31 1.19 -5.72
CA PRO A 1 11.22 0.26 -6.43
C PRO A 1 12.33 -0.26 -5.54
N ARG A 2 13.12 0.63 -4.94
CA ARG A 2 14.23 0.24 -4.07
C ARG A 2 13.76 -0.60 -2.87
N ILE A 3 12.70 -0.17 -2.21
CA ILE A 3 12.17 -0.86 -1.01
C ILE A 3 11.64 -2.24 -1.36
N VAL A 4 10.95 -2.38 -2.49
CA VAL A 4 10.44 -3.68 -2.94
C VAL A 4 11.61 -4.64 -3.17
N LYS A 5 12.68 -4.18 -3.79
CA LYS A 5 13.86 -5.01 -4.04
C LYS A 5 14.58 -5.35 -2.74
N GLU A 6 14.83 -4.36 -1.88
CA GLU A 6 15.59 -4.55 -0.65
C GLU A 6 14.85 -5.37 0.41
N GLU A 7 13.55 -5.09 0.60
CA GLU A 7 12.75 -5.71 1.66
C GLU A 7 12.12 -7.03 1.26
N PHE A 8 11.81 -7.21 -0.02
CA PHE A 8 11.08 -8.38 -0.52
C PHE A 8 11.84 -9.20 -1.55
N ASP A 9 12.98 -8.70 -2.02
CA ASP A 9 13.79 -9.32 -3.07
C ASP A 9 12.98 -9.59 -4.33
N LEU A 10 12.15 -8.61 -4.71
CA LEU A 10 11.28 -8.70 -5.88
C LEU A 10 11.59 -7.57 -6.86
N GLU A 11 11.39 -7.85 -8.14
CA GLU A 11 11.48 -6.85 -9.19
C GLU A 11 10.09 -6.39 -9.60
N ILE A 12 9.88 -5.07 -9.68
CA ILE A 12 8.63 -4.51 -10.18
C ILE A 12 8.59 -4.72 -11.69
N THR A 13 7.54 -5.38 -12.17
CA THR A 13 7.33 -5.64 -13.59
C THR A 13 6.27 -4.74 -14.20
N ASP A 14 5.42 -4.13 -13.36
CA ASP A 14 4.39 -3.20 -13.81
C ASP A 14 4.13 -2.18 -12.71
N LEU A 15 4.05 -0.92 -13.07
CA LEU A 15 3.81 0.17 -12.13
C LEU A 15 2.74 1.10 -12.69
N MET A 16 1.65 1.27 -11.96
CA MET A 16 0.58 2.17 -12.31
C MET A 16 0.50 3.28 -11.26
N VAL A 17 0.45 4.52 -11.70
CA VAL A 17 0.38 5.70 -10.83
C VAL A 17 -0.94 6.41 -11.09
N ARG A 18 -1.59 6.85 -10.02
CA ARG A 18 -2.90 7.53 -10.10
C ARG A 18 -3.89 6.72 -10.91
N ARG A 19 -4.00 5.45 -10.61
CA ARG A 19 -4.86 4.52 -11.34
C ARG A 19 -6.32 4.69 -10.90
N LYS A 20 -7.12 5.25 -11.79
CA LYS A 20 -8.56 5.36 -11.57
C LYS A 20 -9.26 4.20 -12.26
N LYS A 21 -10.09 3.51 -11.51
CA LYS A 21 -10.86 2.38 -12.03
C LYS A 21 -12.34 2.64 -11.80
N LYS A 22 -13.10 2.57 -12.89
CA LYS A 22 -14.55 2.71 -12.85
C LYS A 22 -15.19 1.39 -13.26
N LEU A 23 -16.11 0.89 -12.44
CA LEU A 23 -16.84 -0.33 -12.71
C LEU A 23 -18.16 -0.04 -13.43
N THR A 24 -18.69 -1.05 -14.11
CA THR A 24 -19.96 -0.91 -14.85
C THR A 24 -21.15 -0.66 -13.93
N ASP A 25 -21.05 -1.02 -12.65
CA ASP A 25 -22.10 -0.76 -11.65
C ASP A 25 -22.08 0.68 -11.11
N GLY A 26 -21.18 1.52 -11.59
CA GLY A 26 -21.05 2.93 -11.20
C GLY A 26 -20.03 3.21 -10.12
N ARG A 27 -19.50 2.17 -9.45
CA ARG A 27 -18.46 2.37 -8.44
C ARG A 27 -17.17 2.82 -9.11
N SER A 28 -16.45 3.70 -8.43
CA SER A 28 -15.19 4.25 -8.93
C SER A 28 -14.22 4.41 -7.76
N LYS A 29 -12.96 4.13 -8.01
CA LYS A 29 -11.91 4.29 -7.01
C LYS A 29 -10.61 4.68 -7.67
N GLU A 30 -9.84 5.55 -7.00
CA GLU A 30 -8.51 5.95 -7.45
C GLU A 30 -7.47 5.42 -6.47
N TYR A 31 -6.42 4.83 -7.01
CA TYR A 31 -5.29 4.30 -6.24
C TYR A 31 -4.05 5.11 -6.61
N ASP A 32 -3.31 5.56 -5.59
CA ASP A 32 -2.13 6.42 -5.81
C ASP A 32 -1.03 5.69 -6.57
N ALA A 33 -0.77 4.44 -6.19
CA ALA A 33 0.15 3.60 -6.95
C ALA A 33 -0.17 2.13 -6.76
N ILE A 34 0.04 1.36 -7.82
CA ILE A 34 -0.09 -0.10 -7.81
C ILE A 34 1.16 -0.66 -8.47
N ALA A 35 1.90 -1.49 -7.77
CA ALA A 35 3.13 -2.09 -8.28
C ALA A 35 3.02 -3.61 -8.27
N VAL A 36 3.21 -4.23 -9.42
CA VAL A 36 3.20 -5.69 -9.54
C VAL A 36 4.64 -6.17 -9.52
N ALA A 37 4.94 -7.09 -8.62
CA ALA A 37 6.26 -7.67 -8.46
C ALA A 37 6.13 -9.16 -8.08
N GLY A 38 6.46 -10.05 -9.02
CA GLY A 38 6.29 -11.48 -8.82
C GLY A 38 4.84 -11.84 -8.49
N GLU A 39 4.63 -12.57 -7.41
CA GLU A 39 3.30 -12.96 -6.94
C GLU A 39 2.57 -11.86 -6.17
N CYS A 40 3.26 -10.76 -5.89
CA CYS A 40 2.75 -9.68 -5.04
C CYS A 40 2.26 -8.50 -5.85
N VAL A 41 1.20 -7.88 -5.36
CA VAL A 41 0.73 -6.58 -5.85
C VAL A 41 0.77 -5.63 -4.65
N PHE A 42 1.56 -4.59 -4.76
CA PHE A 42 1.68 -3.56 -3.73
C PHE A 42 0.71 -2.43 -4.05
N VAL A 43 -0.18 -2.15 -3.12
CA VAL A 43 -1.16 -1.07 -3.27
C VAL A 43 -0.75 0.05 -2.31
N ASP A 44 -0.47 1.21 -2.85
CA ASP A 44 0.07 2.33 -2.10
C ASP A 44 -0.94 3.47 -1.99
N GLU A 45 -1.02 4.03 -0.80
CA GLU A 45 -1.74 5.26 -0.51
C GLU A 45 -0.76 6.24 0.12
N THR A 46 -0.67 7.45 -0.45
CA THR A 46 0.25 8.48 0.02
C THR A 46 -0.52 9.68 0.56
N LYS A 47 -0.19 10.12 1.76
CA LYS A 47 -0.79 11.27 2.41
C LYS A 47 0.29 12.22 2.92
N SER A 48 0.03 13.52 2.88
CA SER A 48 0.94 14.50 3.50
C SER A 48 1.05 14.25 4.99
N THR A 49 -0.09 14.04 5.66
CA THR A 49 -0.17 13.66 7.07
C THR A 49 -1.09 12.44 7.15
N LEU A 50 -0.59 11.37 7.73
CA LEU A 50 -1.35 10.14 7.89
C LEU A 50 -1.98 10.11 9.28
N ASP A 51 -3.30 9.89 9.34
CA ASP A 51 -4.02 9.75 10.60
C ASP A 51 -4.76 8.40 10.68
N SER A 52 -5.42 8.14 11.80
CA SER A 52 -6.10 6.87 12.03
C SER A 52 -7.29 6.64 11.10
N GLU A 53 -7.97 7.70 10.66
CA GLU A 53 -9.06 7.57 9.70
C GLU A 53 -8.53 7.14 8.33
N ASP A 54 -7.35 7.63 7.95
CA ASP A 54 -6.71 7.20 6.70
C ASP A 54 -6.42 5.70 6.73
N VAL A 55 -5.99 5.17 7.86
CA VAL A 55 -5.73 3.74 8.02
C VAL A 55 -7.04 2.95 7.88
N LYS A 56 -8.11 3.41 8.52
CA LYS A 56 -9.43 2.76 8.42
C LYS A 56 -9.94 2.75 6.98
N ASP A 57 -9.83 3.88 6.29
CA ASP A 57 -10.26 4.00 4.91
C ASP A 57 -9.44 3.07 4.01
N PHE A 58 -8.15 2.98 4.27
CA PHE A 58 -7.27 2.11 3.49
C PHE A 58 -7.58 0.63 3.68
N ILE A 59 -7.98 0.22 4.88
CA ILE A 59 -8.44 -1.16 5.11
C ILE A 59 -9.58 -1.49 4.16
N LYS A 60 -10.56 -0.60 4.05
CA LYS A 60 -11.69 -0.77 3.12
C LYS A 60 -11.23 -0.81 1.68
N ASP A 61 -10.32 0.08 1.31
CA ASP A 61 -9.79 0.13 -0.05
C ASP A 61 -9.10 -1.19 -0.43
N ILE A 62 -8.32 -1.74 0.49
CA ILE A 62 -7.64 -3.02 0.26
C ILE A 62 -8.64 -4.17 0.17
N GLN A 63 -9.65 -4.18 1.03
CA GLN A 63 -10.70 -5.21 0.99
C GLN A 63 -11.48 -5.21 -0.32
N GLU A 64 -11.65 -4.06 -0.93
CA GLU A 64 -12.36 -3.89 -2.19
C GLU A 64 -11.47 -4.03 -3.42
N PHE A 65 -10.15 -4.08 -3.23
CA PHE A 65 -9.19 -4.01 -4.33
C PHE A 65 -9.44 -5.08 -5.41
N ARG A 66 -9.69 -6.32 -5.02
CA ARG A 66 -9.89 -7.42 -5.99
C ARG A 66 -11.20 -7.26 -6.78
N SER A 67 -12.18 -6.56 -6.21
CA SER A 67 -13.42 -6.26 -6.96
C SER A 67 -13.14 -5.31 -8.10
N PHE A 68 -12.21 -4.36 -7.92
CA PHE A 68 -11.82 -3.42 -8.97
C PHE A 68 -10.80 -4.02 -9.93
N PHE A 69 -9.97 -4.95 -9.46
CA PHE A 69 -8.91 -5.56 -10.26
C PHE A 69 -8.97 -7.08 -10.14
N PRO A 70 -9.98 -7.73 -10.77
CA PRO A 70 -10.13 -9.19 -10.68
C PRO A 70 -8.97 -9.95 -11.32
N GLU A 71 -8.19 -9.33 -12.19
CA GLU A 71 -6.98 -9.91 -12.78
C GLU A 71 -5.92 -10.25 -11.74
N TYR A 72 -5.98 -9.65 -10.53
CA TYR A 72 -5.05 -9.92 -9.44
C TYR A 72 -5.64 -10.81 -8.34
N GLU A 73 -6.69 -11.57 -8.66
CA GLU A 73 -7.38 -12.44 -7.69
C GLU A 73 -6.43 -13.41 -6.99
N LYS A 74 -5.48 -13.95 -7.73
CA LYS A 74 -4.53 -14.94 -7.19
C LYS A 74 -3.25 -14.35 -6.64
N ASN A 75 -3.07 -13.04 -6.77
CA ASN A 75 -1.90 -12.38 -6.25
C ASN A 75 -2.04 -12.10 -4.75
N LYS A 76 -0.90 -12.02 -4.08
CA LYS A 76 -0.84 -11.55 -2.70
C LYS A 76 -0.90 -10.02 -2.73
N ILE A 77 -1.82 -9.44 -1.98
CA ILE A 77 -1.98 -7.99 -1.94
C ILE A 77 -1.31 -7.46 -0.69
N ILE A 78 -0.38 -6.54 -0.87
CA ILE A 78 0.34 -5.91 0.24
C ILE A 78 0.00 -4.43 0.23
N GLY A 79 -0.54 -3.94 1.35
CA GLY A 79 -0.89 -2.53 1.51
C GLY A 79 0.30 -1.73 2.02
N VAL A 80 0.51 -0.57 1.43
CA VAL A 80 1.59 0.36 1.76
C VAL A 80 1.01 1.73 2.02
N LEU A 81 1.30 2.28 3.19
CA LEU A 81 0.94 3.65 3.55
C LEU A 81 2.19 4.49 3.61
N ALA A 82 2.23 5.58 2.85
CA ALA A 82 3.38 6.49 2.81
C ALA A 82 2.96 7.89 3.23
N SER A 83 3.80 8.58 3.98
CA SER A 83 3.48 9.92 4.47
C SER A 83 4.73 10.74 4.74
N LEU A 84 4.58 12.07 4.66
CA LEU A 84 5.60 13.00 5.13
C LEU A 84 5.61 13.05 6.66
N TYR A 85 4.42 13.01 7.27
CA TYR A 85 4.24 13.06 8.71
C TYR A 85 3.32 11.95 9.16
N VAL A 86 3.79 11.18 10.12
CA VAL A 86 2.98 10.13 10.76
C VAL A 86 3.47 9.98 12.20
N ASP A 87 2.56 10.05 13.18
CA ASP A 87 2.95 9.83 14.56
C ASP A 87 3.03 8.35 14.89
N GLU A 88 3.71 8.08 16.01
CA GLU A 88 3.99 6.71 16.43
C GLU A 88 2.75 5.86 16.65
N ASN A 89 1.68 6.45 17.18
CA ASN A 89 0.43 5.73 17.44
C ASN A 89 -0.23 5.29 16.14
N VAL A 90 -0.16 6.13 15.11
CA VAL A 90 -0.72 5.79 13.79
C VAL A 90 0.13 4.72 13.12
N ILE A 91 1.46 4.79 13.26
CA ILE A 91 2.36 3.74 12.77
C ILE A 91 1.98 2.39 13.40
N LYS A 92 1.79 2.36 14.72
CA LYS A 92 1.42 1.13 15.42
C LYS A 92 0.08 0.59 14.95
N TYR A 93 -0.89 1.46 14.74
CA TYR A 93 -2.20 1.05 14.23
C TYR A 93 -2.10 0.47 12.82
N ALA A 94 -1.39 1.15 11.93
CA ALA A 94 -1.18 0.69 10.56
C ALA A 94 -0.46 -0.67 10.55
N GLU A 95 0.57 -0.82 11.39
CA GLU A 95 1.32 -2.07 11.51
C GLU A 95 0.43 -3.21 12.01
N ARG A 96 -0.39 -2.97 13.04
CA ARG A 96 -1.35 -3.97 13.54
C ARG A 96 -2.39 -4.34 12.48
N SER A 97 -2.70 -3.41 11.60
CA SER A 97 -3.62 -3.66 10.48
C SER A 97 -2.94 -4.42 9.33
N GLY A 98 -1.63 -4.62 9.43
CA GLY A 98 -0.88 -5.42 8.46
C GLY A 98 -0.22 -4.62 7.34
N PHE A 99 -0.12 -3.30 7.48
CA PHE A 99 0.41 -2.43 6.42
C PHE A 99 1.88 -2.09 6.63
N LEU A 100 2.60 -2.04 5.52
CA LEU A 100 3.93 -1.46 5.46
C LEU A 100 3.76 0.06 5.57
N VAL A 101 4.57 0.72 6.39
CA VAL A 101 4.50 2.17 6.58
C VAL A 101 5.83 2.79 6.17
N LEU A 102 5.76 3.75 5.25
CA LEU A 102 6.93 4.45 4.74
C LEU A 102 6.87 5.92 5.12
N ALA A 103 7.98 6.46 5.60
CA ALA A 103 8.16 7.88 5.74
C ALA A 103 8.91 8.42 4.53
N VAL A 104 8.41 9.50 3.97
CA VAL A 104 9.04 10.15 2.82
C VAL A 104 9.96 11.25 3.34
N GLY A 105 11.27 11.03 3.28
CA GLY A 105 12.25 12.04 3.60
C GLY A 105 12.66 12.85 2.37
N ASP A 106 13.63 13.75 2.54
CA ASP A 106 14.09 14.63 1.47
C ASP A 106 14.62 13.88 0.25
N LYS A 107 15.28 12.75 0.49
CA LYS A 107 15.96 11.99 -0.57
C LYS A 107 15.52 10.53 -0.64
N LEU A 108 15.07 9.94 0.48
CA LEU A 108 14.79 8.51 0.58
C LEU A 108 13.51 8.26 1.36
N MET A 109 12.80 7.21 0.98
CA MET A 109 11.73 6.65 1.79
C MET A 109 12.34 5.71 2.81
N GLU A 110 11.83 5.73 4.03
CA GLU A 110 12.25 4.85 5.11
C GLU A 110 11.09 3.99 5.59
N VAL A 111 11.37 2.71 5.82
CA VAL A 111 10.40 1.80 6.42
C VAL A 111 10.30 2.12 7.92
N MET A 112 9.11 2.45 8.38
CA MET A 112 8.84 2.84 9.76
C MET A 112 8.36 1.68 10.64
N ASN A 113 8.12 0.53 10.06
CA ASN A 113 7.66 -0.63 10.79
C ASN A 113 8.73 -1.17 11.75
N THR A 114 8.29 -1.87 12.77
CA THR A 114 9.17 -2.59 13.70
C THR A 114 10.04 -3.59 12.92
N LYS A 115 11.30 -3.72 13.34
CA LYS A 115 12.22 -4.68 12.72
C LYS A 115 11.61 -6.09 12.76
N GLY A 116 11.65 -6.76 11.62
CA GLY A 116 11.08 -8.10 11.49
C GLY A 116 9.58 -8.12 11.18
N PHE A 117 8.95 -6.96 11.06
CA PHE A 117 7.55 -6.88 10.67
C PHE A 117 7.34 -7.53 9.30
N LYS A 118 6.27 -8.31 9.20
CA LYS A 118 5.84 -8.89 7.93
C LYS A 118 4.45 -8.38 7.60
N PRO A 119 4.28 -7.73 6.44
CA PRO A 119 2.97 -7.23 6.06
C PRO A 119 1.98 -8.36 5.85
N LYS A 120 0.72 -8.05 6.12
CA LYS A 120 -0.37 -8.97 5.83
C LYS A 120 -0.47 -9.18 4.32
N GLU A 121 -0.72 -10.41 3.94
CA GLU A 121 -1.05 -10.79 2.56
C GLU A 121 -2.57 -10.87 2.48
N TRP A 122 -3.15 -9.87 1.89
CA TRP A 122 -4.61 -9.72 1.81
C TRP A 122 -5.25 -10.61 0.75
#